data_d09b605e72214383e4df89065eb70fe3
#
_entry.id   d09b605e72214383e4df89065eb70fe3
#
_cell.length_a   1.000
_cell.length_b   1.000
_cell.length_c   1.000
_cell.angle_alpha   90.00
_cell.angle_beta   90.00
_cell.angle_gamma   90.00
#
_symmetry.space_group_name_H-M   'P 1'
#
loop_
_entity.id
_entity.type
_entity.pdbx_description
1 polymer ?
#
loop_
_entity_poly.entity_id
_entity_poly.type
_entity_poly.pdbx_seq_one_letter_code
_entity_poly.pdbx_strand_id
1 'polypeptide(L)'
;MKKRRVPFLIIFILLIGSLGLSLAQDNGNARKGKFLFRKNCRTCHVAGGSAKELGPNSKTQAQWDEVFKNIDKLKCKDQWAGLSEKDKTDMYAQLWGHAFDSPSPEKCE
;
A
#
# COMPACT_ATOMS: atom_id res chain seq x y z
N MET A 1 2.07 -53.86 7.66
CA MET A 1 0.91 -53.22 6.95
C MET A 1 0.43 -51.93 7.61
N LYS A 2 0.66 -51.73 8.87
CA LYS A 2 0.27 -50.48 9.56
C LYS A 2 1.21 -49.30 9.30
N LYS A 3 2.38 -49.50 8.72
CA LYS A 3 3.38 -48.45 8.47
C LYS A 3 3.17 -47.59 7.24
N ARG A 4 2.19 -47.94 6.40
CA ARG A 4 1.96 -47.21 5.12
C ARG A 4 1.01 -46.02 5.24
N ARG A 5 0.37 -45.83 6.41
CA ARG A 5 -0.62 -44.76 6.58
C ARG A 5 -0.03 -43.44 7.12
N VAL A 6 1.18 -43.47 7.68
CA VAL A 6 1.81 -42.32 8.30
C VAL A 6 2.33 -41.29 7.27
N PRO A 7 2.92 -41.67 6.12
CA PRO A 7 3.38 -40.68 5.17
C PRO A 7 2.24 -39.92 4.48
N PHE A 8 1.06 -40.50 4.40
CA PHE A 8 -0.09 -39.85 3.79
C PHE A 8 -0.64 -38.70 4.64
N LEU A 9 -0.62 -38.85 5.95
CA LEU A 9 -1.04 -37.82 6.89
C LEU A 9 -0.06 -36.64 6.94
N ILE A 10 1.22 -36.89 6.81
CA ILE A 10 2.26 -35.84 6.80
C ILE A 10 2.18 -35.00 5.54
N ILE A 11 1.92 -35.62 4.40
CA ILE A 11 1.75 -34.91 3.11
C ILE A 11 0.49 -34.01 3.15
N PHE A 12 -0.56 -34.47 3.78
CA PHE A 12 -1.82 -33.69 3.90
C PHE A 12 -1.63 -32.46 4.80
N ILE A 13 -0.88 -32.54 5.87
CA ILE A 13 -0.58 -31.44 6.78
C ILE A 13 0.29 -30.37 6.09
N LEU A 14 1.24 -30.79 5.27
CA LEU A 14 2.11 -29.87 4.50
C LEU A 14 1.33 -29.09 3.44
N LEU A 15 0.32 -29.71 2.81
CA LEU A 15 -0.54 -29.05 1.83
C LEU A 15 -1.43 -27.97 2.44
N ILE A 16 -1.93 -28.18 3.65
CA ILE A 16 -2.77 -27.21 4.36
C ILE A 16 -1.92 -26.01 4.81
N GLY A 17 -0.69 -26.25 5.23
CA GLY A 17 0.22 -25.20 5.64
C GLY A 17 0.60 -24.22 4.52
N SER A 18 0.72 -24.70 3.27
CA SER A 18 1.09 -23.85 2.14
C SER A 18 -0.07 -22.99 1.63
N LEU A 19 -1.31 -23.40 1.82
CA LEU A 19 -2.48 -22.59 1.45
C LEU A 19 -2.71 -21.41 2.39
N GLY A 20 -2.33 -21.50 3.66
CA GLY A 20 -2.48 -20.45 4.64
C GLY A 20 -1.58 -19.23 4.40
N LEU A 21 -0.43 -19.41 3.74
CA LEU A 21 0.53 -18.33 3.47
C LEU A 21 0.09 -17.36 2.37
N SER A 22 -0.72 -17.82 1.40
CA SER A 22 -1.17 -16.97 0.29
C SER A 22 -2.29 -16.00 0.68
N LEU A 23 -2.98 -16.22 1.80
CA LEU A 23 -4.05 -15.35 2.29
C LEU A 23 -3.55 -14.15 3.12
N ALA A 24 -2.27 -14.14 3.50
CA ALA A 24 -1.67 -13.13 4.37
C ALA A 24 -1.12 -11.90 3.62
N GLN A 25 -1.32 -11.79 2.30
CA GLN A 25 -0.71 -10.76 1.46
C GLN A 25 -1.75 -9.79 0.87
N ASP A 26 -2.67 -9.30 1.68
CA ASP A 26 -3.57 -8.22 1.27
C ASP A 26 -2.87 -6.88 1.52
N ASN A 27 -2.41 -6.22 0.45
CA ASN A 27 -1.62 -5.00 0.48
C ASN A 27 -2.45 -3.72 0.30
N GLY A 28 -3.75 -3.81 0.50
CA GLY A 28 -4.64 -2.69 0.36
C GLY A 28 -5.19 -2.51 -1.06
N ASN A 29 -6.14 -1.59 -1.20
CA ASN A 29 -6.86 -1.30 -2.43
C ASN A 29 -6.32 0.00 -3.06
N ALA A 30 -5.51 -0.13 -4.10
CA ALA A 30 -4.89 1.01 -4.78
C ALA A 30 -5.93 1.96 -5.41
N ARG A 31 -7.04 1.44 -5.92
CA ARG A 31 -8.10 2.26 -6.52
C ARG A 31 -8.74 3.18 -5.47
N LYS A 32 -9.06 2.64 -4.31
CA LYS A 32 -9.58 3.42 -3.19
C LYS A 32 -8.51 4.40 -2.68
N GLY A 33 -7.27 3.98 -2.63
CA GLY A 33 -6.14 4.84 -2.28
C GLY A 33 -5.99 6.04 -3.19
N LYS A 34 -6.19 5.87 -4.48
CA LYS A 34 -6.20 6.95 -5.47
C LYS A 34 -7.31 7.96 -5.19
N PHE A 35 -8.49 7.49 -4.89
CA PHE A 35 -9.62 8.34 -4.52
C PHE A 35 -9.31 9.15 -3.25
N LEU A 36 -8.82 8.48 -2.21
CA LEU A 36 -8.49 9.11 -0.93
C LEU A 36 -7.38 10.15 -1.08
N PHE A 37 -6.37 9.85 -1.85
CA PHE A 37 -5.27 10.78 -2.13
C PHE A 37 -5.77 12.04 -2.84
N ARG A 38 -6.60 11.89 -3.86
CA ARG A 38 -7.20 13.02 -4.58
C ARG A 38 -8.08 13.86 -3.67
N LYS A 39 -8.89 13.22 -2.84
CA LYS A 39 -9.81 13.91 -1.94
C LYS A 39 -9.11 14.68 -0.82
N ASN A 40 -8.06 14.10 -0.23
CA ASN A 40 -7.44 14.63 0.99
C ASN A 40 -6.14 15.40 0.75
N CYS A 41 -5.42 15.11 -0.31
CA CYS A 41 -4.09 15.67 -0.55
C CYS A 41 -4.07 16.60 -1.77
N ARG A 42 -4.70 16.21 -2.86
CA ARG A 42 -4.69 16.97 -4.10
C ARG A 42 -5.61 18.18 -4.11
N THR A 43 -6.31 18.44 -3.05
CA THR A 43 -7.00 19.73 -2.86
C THR A 43 -5.99 20.88 -2.75
N CYS A 44 -4.81 20.63 -2.22
CA CYS A 44 -3.72 21.61 -2.08
C CYS A 44 -2.53 21.28 -2.96
N HIS A 45 -2.21 19.99 -3.11
CA HIS A 45 -1.05 19.49 -3.87
C HIS A 45 -1.34 19.32 -5.35
N VAL A 46 -1.84 20.35 -5.99
CA VAL A 46 -2.11 20.41 -7.44
C VAL A 46 -1.39 21.58 -8.06
N ALA A 47 -1.26 21.60 -9.37
CA ALA A 47 -0.67 22.72 -10.09
C ALA A 47 -1.42 24.02 -9.75
N GLY A 48 -0.71 25.03 -9.28
CA GLY A 48 -1.30 26.32 -8.85
C GLY A 48 -1.98 26.27 -7.47
N GLY A 49 -1.94 25.15 -6.75
CA GLY A 49 -2.49 25.04 -5.40
C GLY A 49 -1.61 25.66 -4.32
N SER A 50 -2.05 25.60 -3.07
CA SER A 50 -1.35 26.17 -1.92
C SER A 50 -0.10 25.40 -1.50
N ALA A 51 0.07 24.17 -2.00
CA ALA A 51 1.25 23.35 -1.75
C ALA A 51 1.83 22.87 -3.09
N LYS A 52 3.08 22.35 -3.04
CA LYS A 52 3.73 21.81 -4.23
C LYS A 52 2.92 20.69 -4.82
N GLU A 53 2.78 20.67 -6.15
CA GLU A 53 2.10 19.57 -6.86
C GLU A 53 2.71 18.22 -6.47
N LEU A 54 1.84 17.25 -6.18
CA LEU A 54 2.24 15.95 -5.69
C LEU A 54 1.42 14.83 -6.36
N GLY A 55 2.12 13.83 -6.84
CA GLY A 55 1.54 12.59 -7.36
C GLY A 55 2.37 11.39 -6.92
N PRO A 56 1.92 10.16 -7.20
CA PRO A 56 2.70 8.97 -6.86
C PRO A 56 4.11 8.99 -7.45
N ASN A 57 4.27 9.46 -8.69
CA ASN A 57 5.54 9.55 -9.40
C ASN A 57 6.43 10.73 -8.96
N SER A 58 5.98 11.55 -8.03
CA SER A 58 6.78 12.64 -7.47
C SER A 58 7.87 12.16 -6.52
N LYS A 59 7.76 10.93 -6.04
CA LYS A 59 8.67 10.33 -5.08
C LYS A 59 9.03 8.90 -5.48
N THR A 60 10.18 8.43 -5.00
CA THR A 60 10.56 7.02 -5.10
C THR A 60 9.79 6.18 -4.08
N GLN A 61 9.83 4.86 -4.23
CA GLN A 61 9.23 3.94 -3.27
C GLN A 61 9.82 4.14 -1.86
N ALA A 62 11.14 4.31 -1.76
CA ALA A 62 11.82 4.55 -0.48
C ALA A 62 11.38 5.87 0.15
N GLN A 63 11.17 6.92 -0.65
CA GLN A 63 10.68 8.21 -0.16
C GLN A 63 9.24 8.12 0.34
N TRP A 64 8.39 7.35 -0.32
CA TRP A 64 7.03 7.09 0.17
C TRP A 64 7.03 6.31 1.49
N ASP A 65 7.92 5.34 1.64
CA ASP A 65 8.10 4.62 2.91
C ASP A 65 8.42 5.59 4.05
N GLU A 66 9.30 6.56 3.81
CA GLU A 66 9.65 7.58 4.81
C GLU A 66 8.45 8.47 5.16
N VAL A 67 7.64 8.87 4.18
CA VAL A 67 6.42 9.65 4.44
C VAL A 67 5.48 8.89 5.36
N PHE A 68 5.19 7.63 5.08
CA PHE A 68 4.25 6.83 5.87
C PHE A 68 4.78 6.47 7.26
N LYS A 69 6.09 6.40 7.44
CA LYS A 69 6.71 6.19 8.76
C LYS A 69 6.68 7.43 9.64
N ASN A 70 6.65 8.62 9.05
CA ASN A 70 6.82 9.88 9.76
C ASN A 70 5.65 10.84 9.55
N ILE A 71 4.43 10.32 9.46
CA ILE A 71 3.21 11.12 9.24
C ILE A 71 3.08 12.24 10.27
N ASP A 72 3.38 11.95 11.54
CA ASP A 72 3.30 12.90 12.64
C ASP A 72 4.27 14.07 12.55
N LYS A 73 5.31 13.95 11.71
CA LYS A 73 6.30 15.01 11.47
C LYS A 73 5.96 15.87 10.25
N LEU A 74 4.93 15.50 9.49
CA LEU A 74 4.54 16.26 8.30
C LEU A 74 3.81 17.54 8.68
N LYS A 75 4.01 18.61 7.90
CA LYS A 75 3.27 19.87 8.08
C LYS A 75 1.77 19.66 7.87
N CYS A 76 1.37 18.72 7.03
CA CYS A 76 -0.03 18.40 6.71
C CYS A 76 -0.58 17.25 7.56
N LYS A 77 0.01 16.93 8.70
CA LYS A 77 -0.41 15.81 9.56
C LYS A 77 -1.91 15.84 9.91
N ASP A 78 -2.52 17.01 9.98
CA ASP A 78 -3.94 17.16 10.31
C ASP A 78 -4.84 16.57 9.22
N GLN A 79 -4.39 16.56 7.96
CA GLN A 79 -5.12 15.93 6.86
C GLN A 79 -5.14 14.40 6.97
N TRP A 80 -4.19 13.84 7.71
CA TRP A 80 -4.10 12.40 7.96
C TRP A 80 -4.94 11.95 9.15
N ALA A 81 -5.31 12.87 10.03
CA ALA A 81 -6.01 12.57 11.28
C ALA A 81 -7.39 11.92 11.05
N GLY A 82 -8.06 12.25 9.94
CA GLY A 82 -9.36 11.68 9.58
C GLY A 82 -9.29 10.34 8.85
N LEU A 83 -8.09 9.82 8.59
CA LEU A 83 -7.90 8.59 7.83
C LEU A 83 -7.74 7.40 8.79
N SER A 84 -8.47 6.31 8.51
CA SER A 84 -8.30 5.05 9.23
C SER A 84 -6.99 4.36 8.85
N GLU A 85 -6.58 3.36 9.62
CA GLU A 85 -5.42 2.54 9.25
C GLU A 85 -5.63 1.83 7.90
N LYS A 86 -6.86 1.39 7.61
CA LYS A 86 -7.22 0.81 6.31
C LYS A 86 -7.06 1.82 5.18
N ASP A 87 -7.50 3.06 5.39
CA ASP A 87 -7.37 4.15 4.41
C ASP A 87 -5.90 4.43 4.09
N LYS A 88 -5.05 4.49 5.12
CA LYS A 88 -3.60 4.67 4.95
C LYS A 88 -2.97 3.53 4.17
N THR A 89 -3.38 2.29 4.45
CA THR A 89 -2.90 1.11 3.72
C THR A 89 -3.29 1.19 2.24
N ASP A 90 -4.52 1.59 1.95
CA ASP A 90 -5.01 1.76 0.58
C ASP A 90 -4.23 2.87 -0.17
N MET A 91 -4.00 4.01 0.49
CA MET A 91 -3.19 5.09 -0.06
C MET A 91 -1.74 4.67 -0.30
N TYR A 92 -1.15 3.94 0.63
CA TYR A 92 0.20 3.41 0.48
C TYR A 92 0.30 2.49 -0.74
N ALA A 93 -0.68 1.60 -0.94
CA ALA A 93 -0.72 0.71 -2.10
C ALA A 93 -0.70 1.50 -3.42
N GLN A 94 -1.43 2.60 -3.50
CA GLN A 94 -1.45 3.47 -4.68
C GLN A 94 -0.15 4.24 -4.86
N LEU A 95 0.30 4.94 -3.82
CA LEU A 95 1.45 5.84 -3.91
C LEU A 95 2.75 5.08 -4.11
N TRP A 96 2.97 4.04 -3.34
CA TRP A 96 4.15 3.20 -3.46
C TRP A 96 4.13 2.37 -4.74
N GLY A 97 2.97 1.82 -5.10
CA GLY A 97 2.81 0.98 -6.29
C GLY A 97 2.98 1.74 -7.60
N HIS A 98 2.79 3.06 -7.61
CA HIS A 98 2.92 3.92 -8.78
C HIS A 98 4.00 5.00 -8.60
N ALA A 99 4.93 4.78 -7.69
CA ALA A 99 6.06 5.66 -7.46
C ALA A 99 6.96 5.77 -8.69
N PHE A 100 7.80 6.78 -8.72
CA PHE A 100 8.69 7.08 -9.84
C PHE A 100 9.53 5.89 -10.29
N ASP A 101 10.04 5.12 -9.35
CA ASP A 101 10.90 3.96 -9.59
C ASP A 101 10.17 2.61 -9.50
N SER A 102 8.84 2.62 -9.44
CA SER A 102 8.05 1.38 -9.43
C SER A 102 7.98 0.77 -10.84
N PRO A 103 7.58 -0.53 -10.96
CA PRO A 103 7.34 -1.14 -12.27
C PRO A 103 6.22 -0.48 -13.08
N SER A 104 5.34 0.27 -12.42
CA SER A 104 4.18 0.91 -13.06
C SER A 104 3.99 2.35 -12.56
N PRO A 105 4.92 3.27 -12.89
CA PRO A 105 4.83 4.65 -12.44
C PRO A 105 3.57 5.34 -12.97
N GLU A 106 2.99 6.24 -12.15
CA GLU A 106 1.89 7.09 -12.60
C GLU A 106 2.38 7.95 -13.76
N LYS A 107 1.57 8.01 -14.82
CA LYS A 107 1.86 8.86 -15.98
C LYS A 107 1.09 10.17 -15.87
N CYS A 108 1.68 11.24 -16.36
CA CYS A 108 0.96 12.50 -16.56
C CYS A 108 -0.09 12.30 -17.66
N GLU A 109 -1.34 12.55 -17.35
CA GLU A 109 -2.43 12.61 -18.32
C GLU A 109 -2.72 14.06 -18.70
#